data_f24215233f3da1f7ebd8c77cb7cfb421
#
_entry.id   f24215233f3da1f7ebd8c77cb7cfb421
#
_cell.length_a   1.000
_cell.length_b   1.000
_cell.length_c   1.000
_cell.angle_alpha   90.00
_cell.angle_beta   90.00
_cell.angle_gamma   90.00
#
_symmetry.space_group_name_H-M   'P 1'
#
loop_
_entity.id
_entity.type
_entity.pdbx_description
1 polymer ?
#
loop_
_entity_poly.entity_id
_entity_poly.type
_entity_poly.pdbx_seq_one_letter_code
_entity_poly.pdbx_strand_id
1 'polypeptide(L)'
;PRGPAVSRPEEAKARGGLLRSTAVFSAMTLLSRIAGFARDVVQAQVFGAGGIVDAFAVAYRIPNYLRRIFAEGSFASAFVPVLSELRQRGDQAALKDFLDHVAGALCAVVLVVSGLGLLAAPLVVAVIAPGQLDDPAKFALTSDLLRIVFPYLALVSMTALAGAVLNSFQRFALPAVTPVLHNLSVIAAMLLLAPLLAEPIHALAWGVLAAGFLQLVLLWPAMGRLGLRPRLRLNFRHPGVRRVGALMLPTLFSSSVAQLNLIVGTMFASLLVDGSQSWLYYSDRLVEFPLGMFGVALGTVILPHLARRHADTDTAGYASALDWGLR
;
A
#
# COMPACT_ATOMS: atom_id res chain seq x y z
N PRO A 1 -3.35 37.12 -26.96
CA PRO A 1 -3.70 35.99 -27.81
C PRO A 1 -4.50 35.00 -26.99
N ARG A 2 -5.80 34.92 -27.25
CA ARG A 2 -6.70 33.93 -26.66
C ARG A 2 -6.33 32.60 -27.31
N GLY A 3 -5.95 31.59 -26.52
CA GLY A 3 -5.75 30.23 -27.01
C GLY A 3 -7.03 29.66 -27.63
N PRO A 4 -6.95 28.59 -28.45
CA PRO A 4 -8.07 28.03 -29.14
C PRO A 4 -9.14 27.59 -28.12
N ALA A 5 -10.38 28.10 -28.32
CA ALA A 5 -11.54 27.73 -27.52
C ALA A 5 -11.82 26.22 -27.70
N VAL A 6 -11.57 25.43 -26.67
CA VAL A 6 -11.95 24.02 -26.65
C VAL A 6 -13.46 23.94 -26.77
N SER A 7 -13.95 23.16 -27.73
CA SER A 7 -15.38 23.07 -28.00
C SER A 7 -16.14 22.44 -26.82
N ARG A 8 -17.31 23.02 -26.43
CA ARG A 8 -18.15 22.54 -25.33
C ARG A 8 -18.42 21.02 -25.30
N PRO A 9 -18.53 20.30 -26.44
CA PRO A 9 -18.68 18.84 -26.46
C PRO A 9 -17.46 18.06 -25.96
N GLU A 10 -16.23 18.55 -26.19
CA GLU A 10 -14.99 17.90 -25.73
C GLU A 10 -14.79 18.05 -24.22
N GLU A 11 -15.15 19.22 -23.68
CA GLU A 11 -15.14 19.44 -22.22
C GLU A 11 -16.17 18.56 -21.50
N ALA A 12 -17.36 18.38 -22.07
CA ALA A 12 -18.41 17.52 -21.53
C ALA A 12 -17.98 16.05 -21.55
N LYS A 13 -17.32 15.60 -22.62
CA LYS A 13 -16.79 14.24 -22.76
C LYS A 13 -15.62 13.98 -21.81
N ALA A 14 -14.73 14.93 -21.63
CA ALA A 14 -13.63 14.87 -20.67
C ALA A 14 -14.14 14.82 -19.22
N ARG A 15 -15.14 15.66 -18.88
CA ARG A 15 -15.81 15.64 -17.56
C ARG A 15 -16.52 14.32 -17.28
N GLY A 16 -17.24 13.76 -18.27
CA GLY A 16 -17.89 12.45 -18.16
C GLY A 16 -16.89 11.30 -17.91
N GLY A 17 -15.75 11.32 -18.60
CA GLY A 17 -14.66 10.36 -18.40
C GLY A 17 -14.04 10.45 -17.01
N LEU A 18 -13.80 11.68 -16.52
CA LEU A 18 -13.24 11.91 -15.20
C LEU A 18 -14.20 11.46 -14.09
N LEU A 19 -15.48 11.80 -14.18
CA LEU A 19 -16.51 11.37 -13.22
C LEU A 19 -16.63 9.86 -13.15
N ARG A 20 -16.62 9.17 -14.30
CA ARG A 20 -16.66 7.71 -14.35
C ARG A 20 -15.43 7.08 -13.68
N SER A 21 -14.23 7.61 -13.96
CA SER A 21 -12.99 7.13 -13.35
C SER A 21 -12.98 7.33 -11.84
N THR A 22 -13.43 8.49 -11.36
CA THR A 22 -13.55 8.79 -9.93
C THR A 22 -14.57 7.88 -9.26
N ALA A 23 -15.73 7.65 -9.88
CA ALA A 23 -16.74 6.74 -9.34
C ALA A 23 -16.23 5.30 -9.23
N VAL A 24 -15.54 4.80 -10.24
CA VAL A 24 -14.93 3.46 -10.21
C VAL A 24 -13.87 3.37 -9.10
N PHE A 25 -13.00 4.37 -8.98
CA PHE A 25 -11.98 4.41 -7.93
C PHE A 25 -12.62 4.42 -6.54
N SER A 26 -13.62 5.26 -6.29
CA SER A 26 -14.34 5.34 -5.01
C SER A 26 -15.07 4.04 -4.69
N ALA A 27 -15.74 3.43 -5.66
CA ALA A 27 -16.41 2.13 -5.49
C ALA A 27 -15.43 1.02 -5.14
N MET A 28 -14.26 0.95 -5.81
CA MET A 28 -13.21 -0.04 -5.51
C MET A 28 -12.59 0.21 -4.14
N THR A 29 -12.42 1.47 -3.73
CA THR A 29 -11.93 1.81 -2.39
C THR A 29 -12.92 1.34 -1.31
N LEU A 30 -14.22 1.60 -1.49
CA LEU A 30 -15.25 1.13 -0.57
C LEU A 30 -15.29 -0.41 -0.50
N LEU A 31 -15.26 -1.07 -1.66
CA LEU A 31 -15.24 -2.54 -1.75
C LEU A 31 -14.00 -3.12 -1.04
N SER A 32 -12.84 -2.49 -1.20
CA SER A 32 -11.61 -2.88 -0.51
C SER A 32 -11.73 -2.77 1.00
N ARG A 33 -12.40 -1.71 1.50
CA ARG A 33 -12.63 -1.53 2.94
C ARG A 33 -13.56 -2.59 3.50
N ILE A 34 -14.66 -2.87 2.79
CA ILE A 34 -15.60 -3.93 3.16
C ILE A 34 -14.89 -5.29 3.15
N ALA A 35 -14.13 -5.61 2.11
CA ALA A 35 -13.36 -6.85 2.02
C ALA A 35 -12.29 -6.94 3.13
N GLY A 36 -11.66 -5.81 3.49
CA GLY A 36 -10.71 -5.74 4.60
C GLY A 36 -11.37 -6.03 5.95
N PHE A 37 -12.54 -5.44 6.20
CA PHE A 37 -13.31 -5.72 7.40
C PHE A 37 -13.80 -7.17 7.45
N ALA A 38 -14.31 -7.71 6.33
CA ALA A 38 -14.70 -9.12 6.23
C ALA A 38 -13.52 -10.05 6.52
N ARG A 39 -12.32 -9.76 6.01
CA ARG A 39 -11.10 -10.50 6.32
C ARG A 39 -10.81 -10.51 7.83
N ASP A 40 -10.91 -9.36 8.48
CA ASP A 40 -10.60 -9.24 9.91
C ASP A 40 -11.65 -9.98 10.76
N VAL A 41 -12.92 -9.98 10.35
CA VAL A 41 -13.99 -10.78 10.97
C VAL A 41 -13.74 -12.29 10.81
N VAL A 42 -13.41 -12.75 9.59
CA VAL A 42 -13.07 -14.16 9.33
C VAL A 42 -11.83 -14.57 10.14
N GLN A 43 -10.80 -13.71 10.19
CA GLN A 43 -9.60 -13.97 11.00
C GLN A 43 -9.95 -14.13 12.48
N ALA A 44 -10.79 -13.25 13.03
CA ALA A 44 -11.24 -13.33 14.41
C ALA A 44 -12.08 -14.58 14.68
N GLN A 45 -12.91 -15.03 13.74
CA GLN A 45 -13.71 -16.26 13.88
C GLN A 45 -12.86 -17.52 13.78
N VAL A 46 -11.88 -17.56 12.88
CA VAL A 46 -11.07 -18.77 12.63
C VAL A 46 -9.99 -18.94 13.69
N PHE A 47 -9.33 -17.84 14.10
CA PHE A 47 -8.16 -17.89 14.98
C PHE A 47 -8.39 -17.26 16.36
N GLY A 48 -9.45 -16.46 16.53
CA GLY A 48 -9.73 -15.75 17.78
C GLY A 48 -8.75 -14.62 18.07
N ALA A 49 -8.47 -14.42 19.35
CA ALA A 49 -7.43 -13.51 19.85
C ALA A 49 -6.61 -14.26 20.90
N GLY A 50 -5.29 -14.21 20.77
CA GLY A 50 -4.36 -14.94 21.65
C GLY A 50 -2.94 -15.01 21.07
N GLY A 51 -2.06 -15.73 21.75
CA GLY A 51 -0.63 -15.78 21.45
C GLY A 51 -0.30 -16.13 20.00
N ILE A 52 -1.07 -17.02 19.35
CA ILE A 52 -0.88 -17.44 17.96
C ILE A 52 -1.17 -16.27 17.00
N VAL A 53 -2.26 -15.52 17.22
CA VAL A 53 -2.61 -14.36 16.40
C VAL A 53 -1.67 -13.18 16.70
N ASP A 54 -1.19 -13.06 17.95
CA ASP A 54 -0.15 -12.10 18.30
C ASP A 54 1.12 -12.33 17.48
N ALA A 55 1.54 -13.58 17.33
CA ALA A 55 2.70 -13.95 16.51
C ALA A 55 2.53 -13.48 15.06
N PHE A 56 1.37 -13.73 14.44
CA PHE A 56 1.08 -13.24 13.09
C PHE A 56 1.00 -11.70 13.04
N ALA A 57 0.36 -11.06 14.03
CA ALA A 57 0.22 -9.61 14.07
C ALA A 57 1.59 -8.92 14.10
N VAL A 58 2.55 -9.43 14.88
CA VAL A 58 3.94 -8.95 14.90
C VAL A 58 4.63 -9.22 13.57
N ALA A 59 4.58 -10.47 13.07
CA ALA A 59 5.23 -10.87 11.82
C ALA A 59 4.75 -10.04 10.62
N TYR A 60 3.45 -9.75 10.53
CA TYR A 60 2.87 -8.98 9.43
C TYR A 60 3.17 -7.47 9.53
N ARG A 61 3.31 -6.92 10.74
CA ARG A 61 3.54 -5.47 10.93
C ARG A 61 4.77 -4.98 10.20
N ILE A 62 5.88 -5.69 10.25
CA ILE A 62 7.16 -5.25 9.68
C ILE A 62 7.12 -5.13 8.17
N PRO A 63 6.76 -6.20 7.41
CA PRO A 63 6.60 -6.09 5.97
C PRO A 63 5.55 -5.03 5.57
N ASN A 64 4.50 -4.86 6.35
CA ASN A 64 3.47 -3.85 6.11
C ASN A 64 3.99 -2.41 6.32
N TYR A 65 4.88 -2.17 7.29
CA TYR A 65 5.53 -0.87 7.47
C TYR A 65 6.48 -0.56 6.32
N LEU A 66 7.31 -1.53 5.96
CA LEU A 66 8.20 -1.38 4.80
C LEU A 66 7.41 -1.16 3.50
N ARG A 67 6.27 -1.82 3.33
CA ARG A 67 5.35 -1.58 2.22
C ARG A 67 4.85 -0.14 2.18
N ARG A 68 4.44 0.43 3.31
CA ARG A 68 4.01 1.85 3.39
C ARG A 68 5.14 2.80 3.02
N ILE A 69 6.36 2.49 3.42
CA ILE A 69 7.55 3.28 3.09
C ILE A 69 7.91 3.15 1.61
N PHE A 70 8.08 1.92 1.11
CA PHE A 70 8.62 1.67 -0.23
C PHE A 70 7.57 1.69 -1.34
N ALA A 71 6.32 1.28 -1.06
CA ALA A 71 5.33 1.08 -2.11
C ALA A 71 4.27 2.20 -2.18
N GLU A 72 3.79 2.73 -1.06
CA GLU A 72 2.61 3.61 -1.07
C GLU A 72 2.93 5.10 -0.92
N GLY A 73 3.89 5.47 -0.11
CA GLY A 73 4.17 6.87 0.23
C GLY A 73 5.31 7.46 -0.57
N SER A 74 6.52 7.15 -0.12
CA SER A 74 7.74 7.83 -0.59
C SER A 74 8.10 7.50 -2.04
N PHE A 75 7.87 6.25 -2.48
CA PHE A 75 8.16 5.88 -3.86
C PHE A 75 7.23 6.57 -4.85
N ALA A 76 5.92 6.50 -4.64
CA ALA A 76 4.95 7.08 -5.57
C ALA A 76 5.12 8.60 -5.68
N SER A 77 5.34 9.30 -4.55
CA SER A 77 5.54 10.76 -4.53
C SER A 77 6.82 11.21 -5.25
N ALA A 78 7.86 10.38 -5.27
CA ALA A 78 9.11 10.65 -5.97
C ALA A 78 9.07 10.21 -7.44
N PHE A 79 8.45 9.07 -7.73
CA PHE A 79 8.46 8.45 -9.05
C PHE A 79 7.48 9.10 -10.02
N VAL A 80 6.23 9.38 -9.58
CA VAL A 80 5.16 9.88 -10.46
C VAL A 80 5.50 11.23 -11.11
N PRO A 81 6.07 12.25 -10.42
CA PRO A 81 6.45 13.50 -11.06
C PRO A 81 7.47 13.32 -12.19
N VAL A 82 8.50 12.49 -11.96
CA VAL A 82 9.55 12.24 -12.96
C VAL A 82 8.97 11.49 -14.17
N LEU A 83 8.13 10.49 -13.91
CA LEU A 83 7.42 9.75 -14.96
C LEU A 83 6.53 10.67 -15.80
N SER A 84 5.78 11.56 -15.14
CA SER A 84 4.87 12.49 -15.80
C SER A 84 5.61 13.50 -16.67
N GLU A 85 6.74 14.01 -16.22
CA GLU A 85 7.61 14.90 -16.98
C GLU A 85 8.12 14.23 -18.27
N LEU A 86 8.66 13.01 -18.16
CA LEU A 86 9.13 12.25 -19.32
C LEU A 86 8.01 11.92 -20.31
N ARG A 87 6.84 11.58 -19.79
CA ARG A 87 5.65 11.33 -20.61
C ARG A 87 5.22 12.59 -21.39
N GLN A 88 5.23 13.77 -20.76
CA GLN A 88 4.86 15.03 -21.41
C GLN A 88 5.83 15.44 -22.53
N ARG A 89 7.11 15.07 -22.41
CA ARG A 89 8.11 15.28 -23.47
C ARG A 89 7.87 14.44 -24.71
N GLY A 90 7.04 13.39 -24.63
CA GLY A 90 6.69 12.51 -25.76
C GLY A 90 7.78 11.54 -26.19
N ASP A 91 8.90 11.49 -25.49
CA ASP A 91 10.02 10.59 -25.79
C ASP A 91 9.77 9.20 -25.17
N GLN A 92 9.21 8.31 -25.97
CA GLN A 92 8.90 6.93 -25.58
C GLN A 92 10.17 6.12 -25.25
N ALA A 93 11.29 6.39 -25.90
CA ALA A 93 12.54 5.68 -25.66
C ALA A 93 13.13 6.07 -24.29
N ALA A 94 13.18 7.36 -23.99
CA ALA A 94 13.64 7.87 -22.69
C ALA A 94 12.72 7.42 -21.54
N LEU A 95 11.39 7.41 -21.77
CA LEU A 95 10.43 6.90 -20.81
C LEU A 95 10.66 5.41 -20.50
N LYS A 96 10.87 4.61 -21.54
CA LYS A 96 11.11 3.17 -21.40
C LYS A 96 12.44 2.90 -20.71
N ASP A 97 13.49 3.60 -21.09
CA ASP A 97 14.82 3.49 -20.46
C ASP A 97 14.77 3.87 -18.97
N PHE A 98 14.09 4.96 -18.63
CA PHE A 98 13.83 5.35 -17.24
C PHE A 98 13.11 4.24 -16.45
N LEU A 99 12.03 3.67 -17.01
CA LEU A 99 11.27 2.61 -16.36
C LEU A 99 12.11 1.34 -16.15
N ASP A 100 12.91 0.94 -17.12
CA ASP A 100 13.76 -0.24 -17.05
C ASP A 100 14.79 -0.13 -15.92
N HIS A 101 15.41 1.07 -15.76
CA HIS A 101 16.42 1.31 -14.73
C HIS A 101 15.81 1.50 -13.34
N VAL A 102 14.69 2.23 -13.22
CA VAL A 102 14.02 2.41 -11.92
C VAL A 102 13.43 1.10 -11.44
N ALA A 103 12.80 0.31 -12.31
CA ALA A 103 12.28 -1.01 -11.95
C ALA A 103 13.41 -1.96 -11.53
N GLY A 104 14.55 -1.96 -12.23
CA GLY A 104 15.71 -2.76 -11.87
C GLY A 104 16.31 -2.36 -10.52
N ALA A 105 16.48 -1.06 -10.28
CA ALA A 105 17.00 -0.55 -9.01
C ALA A 105 16.05 -0.84 -7.84
N LEU A 106 14.74 -0.60 -8.02
CA LEU A 106 13.73 -0.91 -7.01
C LEU A 106 13.72 -2.41 -6.69
N CYS A 107 13.67 -3.26 -7.72
CA CYS A 107 13.67 -4.71 -7.56
C CYS A 107 14.92 -5.17 -6.78
N ALA A 108 16.10 -4.68 -7.13
CA ALA A 108 17.33 -5.03 -6.43
C ALA A 108 17.30 -4.62 -4.96
N VAL A 109 16.89 -3.38 -4.66
CA VAL A 109 16.81 -2.88 -3.27
C VAL A 109 15.81 -3.70 -2.45
N VAL A 110 14.60 -3.93 -2.96
CA VAL A 110 13.59 -4.67 -2.19
C VAL A 110 13.91 -6.15 -2.06
N LEU A 111 14.60 -6.75 -3.04
CA LEU A 111 15.09 -8.13 -2.91
C LEU A 111 16.21 -8.24 -1.86
N VAL A 112 17.13 -7.28 -1.81
CA VAL A 112 18.18 -7.25 -0.76
C VAL A 112 17.53 -7.06 0.61
N VAL A 113 16.60 -6.10 0.76
CA VAL A 113 15.89 -5.86 2.03
C VAL A 113 15.08 -7.10 2.44
N SER A 114 14.37 -7.73 1.48
CA SER A 114 13.61 -8.96 1.75
C SER A 114 14.52 -10.12 2.13
N GLY A 115 15.64 -10.29 1.46
CA GLY A 115 16.64 -11.33 1.78
C GLY A 115 17.27 -11.13 3.15
N LEU A 116 17.67 -9.90 3.47
CA LEU A 116 18.19 -9.57 4.81
C LEU A 116 17.13 -9.79 5.89
N GLY A 117 15.89 -9.38 5.64
CA GLY A 117 14.80 -9.60 6.58
C GLY A 117 14.44 -11.06 6.79
N LEU A 118 14.53 -11.88 5.75
CA LEU A 118 14.33 -13.32 5.84
C LEU A 118 15.43 -13.99 6.68
N LEU A 119 16.69 -13.62 6.45
CA LEU A 119 17.84 -14.15 7.19
C LEU A 119 17.85 -13.64 8.64
N ALA A 120 17.56 -12.37 8.84
CA ALA A 120 17.55 -11.72 10.14
C ALA A 120 16.21 -11.79 10.88
N ALA A 121 15.25 -12.60 10.41
CA ALA A 121 13.90 -12.66 10.99
C ALA A 121 13.90 -12.83 12.53
N PRO A 122 14.68 -13.73 13.15
CA PRO A 122 14.73 -13.83 14.60
C PRO A 122 15.24 -12.55 15.27
N LEU A 123 16.26 -11.90 14.71
CA LEU A 123 16.79 -10.64 15.24
C LEU A 123 15.76 -9.53 15.17
N VAL A 124 15.04 -9.45 14.06
CA VAL A 124 13.97 -8.49 13.85
C VAL A 124 12.85 -8.69 14.88
N VAL A 125 12.42 -9.92 15.12
CA VAL A 125 11.42 -10.25 16.13
C VAL A 125 11.92 -9.90 17.53
N ALA A 126 13.17 -10.25 17.89
CA ALA A 126 13.75 -9.93 19.19
C ALA A 126 13.76 -8.41 19.49
N VAL A 127 13.99 -7.58 18.45
CA VAL A 127 13.99 -6.11 18.60
C VAL A 127 12.57 -5.54 18.70
N ILE A 128 11.62 -6.06 17.93
CA ILE A 128 10.28 -5.45 17.80
C ILE A 128 9.28 -6.04 18.80
N ALA A 129 9.47 -7.27 19.22
CA ALA A 129 8.64 -7.95 20.21
C ALA A 129 9.50 -8.63 21.29
N PRO A 130 10.26 -7.86 22.10
CA PRO A 130 11.17 -8.42 23.07
C PRO A 130 10.47 -9.30 24.11
N GLY A 131 9.22 -9.06 24.44
CA GLY A 131 8.45 -9.91 25.37
C GLY A 131 8.20 -11.33 24.84
N GLN A 132 8.41 -11.60 23.55
CA GLN A 132 8.33 -12.98 23.03
C GLN A 132 9.60 -13.80 23.29
N LEU A 133 10.67 -13.18 23.75
CA LEU A 133 11.91 -13.90 24.09
C LEU A 133 11.71 -14.85 25.30
N ASP A 134 10.74 -14.57 26.15
CA ASP A 134 10.38 -15.40 27.30
C ASP A 134 9.52 -16.62 26.90
N ASP A 135 8.99 -16.65 25.66
CA ASP A 135 8.26 -17.79 25.08
C ASP A 135 8.93 -18.26 23.78
N PRO A 136 9.85 -19.26 23.86
CA PRO A 136 10.57 -19.77 22.70
C PRO A 136 9.67 -20.29 21.57
N ALA A 137 8.50 -20.85 21.90
CA ALA A 137 7.58 -21.40 20.90
C ALA A 137 6.93 -20.27 20.11
N LYS A 138 6.42 -19.23 20.78
CA LYS A 138 5.83 -18.04 20.16
C LYS A 138 6.87 -17.25 19.35
N PHE A 139 8.11 -17.13 19.88
CA PHE A 139 9.21 -16.49 19.18
C PHE A 139 9.58 -17.20 17.88
N ALA A 140 9.69 -18.55 17.91
CA ALA A 140 9.97 -19.37 16.73
C ALA A 140 8.85 -19.21 15.70
N LEU A 141 7.57 -19.35 16.11
CA LEU A 141 6.42 -19.17 15.25
C LEU A 141 6.40 -17.78 14.59
N THR A 142 6.63 -16.72 15.36
CA THR A 142 6.67 -15.35 14.82
C THR A 142 7.79 -15.18 13.79
N SER A 143 8.96 -15.77 14.06
CA SER A 143 10.11 -15.71 13.15
C SER A 143 9.82 -16.46 11.85
N ASP A 144 9.15 -17.61 11.90
CA ASP A 144 8.81 -18.40 10.72
C ASP A 144 7.71 -17.72 9.89
N LEU A 145 6.68 -17.19 10.54
CA LEU A 145 5.66 -16.37 9.85
C LEU A 145 6.28 -15.15 9.15
N LEU A 146 7.21 -14.48 9.83
CA LEU A 146 7.92 -13.34 9.27
C LEU A 146 8.74 -13.73 8.02
N ARG A 147 9.44 -14.87 8.05
CA ARG A 147 10.17 -15.39 6.88
C ARG A 147 9.26 -15.62 5.68
N ILE A 148 8.05 -16.15 5.90
CA ILE A 148 7.08 -16.39 4.81
C ILE A 148 6.56 -15.06 4.25
N VAL A 149 6.31 -14.07 5.11
CA VAL A 149 5.73 -12.79 4.68
C VAL A 149 6.75 -11.83 4.07
N PHE A 150 8.03 -11.90 4.45
CA PHE A 150 9.03 -10.92 3.98
C PHE A 150 9.15 -10.79 2.45
N PRO A 151 9.12 -11.88 1.66
CA PRO A 151 9.16 -11.80 0.19
C PRO A 151 7.98 -11.02 -0.42
N TYR A 152 6.86 -10.89 0.29
CA TYR A 152 5.73 -10.05 -0.12
C TYR A 152 6.16 -8.60 -0.38
N LEU A 153 7.17 -8.08 0.33
CA LEU A 153 7.67 -6.71 0.13
C LEU A 153 8.14 -6.48 -1.31
N ALA A 154 8.86 -7.43 -1.89
CA ALA A 154 9.33 -7.33 -3.28
C ALA A 154 8.15 -7.32 -4.26
N LEU A 155 7.18 -8.22 -4.06
CA LEU A 155 6.01 -8.35 -4.92
C LEU A 155 5.12 -7.10 -4.87
N VAL A 156 4.83 -6.59 -3.68
CA VAL A 156 3.97 -5.41 -3.52
C VAL A 156 4.66 -4.13 -4.00
N SER A 157 5.98 -4.01 -3.86
CA SER A 157 6.73 -2.85 -4.38
C SER A 157 6.71 -2.81 -5.92
N MET A 158 6.86 -3.96 -6.58
CA MET A 158 6.72 -4.06 -8.03
C MET A 158 5.26 -3.82 -8.49
N THR A 159 4.29 -4.26 -7.71
CA THR A 159 2.86 -3.97 -7.92
C THR A 159 2.60 -2.46 -7.82
N ALA A 160 3.20 -1.78 -6.84
CA ALA A 160 3.06 -0.33 -6.67
C ALA A 160 3.67 0.45 -7.85
N LEU A 161 4.85 0.04 -8.34
CA LEU A 161 5.45 0.61 -9.55
C LEU A 161 4.52 0.44 -10.74
N ALA A 162 4.00 -0.77 -10.97
CA ALA A 162 3.06 -1.05 -12.04
C ALA A 162 1.77 -0.22 -11.91
N GLY A 163 1.23 -0.11 -10.70
CA GLY A 163 0.08 0.72 -10.39
C GLY A 163 0.32 2.21 -10.64
N ALA A 164 1.48 2.75 -10.25
CA ALA A 164 1.85 4.14 -10.50
C ALA A 164 1.97 4.45 -11.99
N VAL A 165 2.56 3.54 -12.78
CA VAL A 165 2.60 3.65 -14.24
C VAL A 165 1.19 3.64 -14.82
N LEU A 166 0.37 2.64 -14.51
CA LEU A 166 -1.00 2.54 -15.02
C LEU A 166 -1.86 3.75 -14.66
N ASN A 167 -1.76 4.26 -13.43
CA ASN A 167 -2.45 5.46 -12.99
C ASN A 167 -2.00 6.70 -13.78
N SER A 168 -0.71 6.83 -14.07
CA SER A 168 -0.18 7.92 -14.90
C SER A 168 -0.71 7.87 -16.34
N PHE A 169 -1.11 6.69 -16.83
CA PHE A 169 -1.77 6.50 -18.11
C PHE A 169 -3.30 6.42 -18.02
N GLN A 170 -3.88 6.92 -16.92
CA GLN A 170 -5.34 6.96 -16.67
C GLN A 170 -6.01 5.57 -16.65
N ARG A 171 -5.26 4.53 -16.33
CA ARG A 171 -5.75 3.15 -16.20
C ARG A 171 -5.98 2.82 -14.72
N PHE A 172 -6.92 3.52 -14.07
CA PHE A 172 -7.13 3.45 -12.61
C PHE A 172 -7.82 2.16 -12.14
N ALA A 173 -8.61 1.52 -12.97
CA ALA A 173 -9.47 0.40 -12.56
C ALA A 173 -8.67 -0.81 -12.03
N LEU A 174 -7.61 -1.23 -12.74
CA LEU A 174 -6.80 -2.39 -12.35
C LEU A 174 -6.02 -2.16 -11.06
N PRO A 175 -5.28 -1.04 -10.88
CA PRO A 175 -4.66 -0.74 -9.59
C PRO A 175 -5.65 -0.67 -8.43
N ALA A 176 -6.86 -0.14 -8.66
CA ALA A 176 -7.88 -0.02 -7.63
C ALA A 176 -8.44 -1.38 -7.14
N VAL A 177 -8.34 -2.43 -7.95
CA VAL A 177 -8.77 -3.80 -7.59
C VAL A 177 -7.73 -4.50 -6.70
N THR A 178 -6.45 -4.12 -6.74
CA THR A 178 -5.37 -4.85 -6.05
C THR A 178 -5.58 -5.01 -4.54
N PRO A 179 -6.12 -4.03 -3.77
CA PRO A 179 -6.37 -4.24 -2.35
C PRO A 179 -7.56 -5.20 -2.08
N VAL A 180 -8.54 -5.23 -2.98
CA VAL A 180 -9.65 -6.21 -2.90
C VAL A 180 -9.10 -7.62 -3.08
N LEU A 181 -8.26 -7.81 -4.11
CA LEU A 181 -7.62 -9.09 -4.39
C LEU A 181 -6.74 -9.56 -3.23
N HIS A 182 -6.04 -8.64 -2.55
CA HIS A 182 -5.28 -8.95 -1.33
C HIS A 182 -6.19 -9.54 -0.25
N ASN A 183 -7.28 -8.85 0.08
CA ASN A 183 -8.19 -9.31 1.13
C ASN A 183 -8.84 -10.64 0.78
N LEU A 184 -9.29 -10.81 -0.47
CA LEU A 184 -9.89 -12.08 -0.92
C LEU A 184 -8.88 -13.23 -0.90
N SER A 185 -7.63 -12.99 -1.26
CA SER A 185 -6.58 -14.02 -1.20
C SER A 185 -6.33 -14.49 0.23
N VAL A 186 -6.28 -13.56 1.19
CA VAL A 186 -6.09 -13.91 2.61
C VAL A 186 -7.31 -14.64 3.17
N ILE A 187 -8.54 -14.21 2.84
CA ILE A 187 -9.78 -14.91 3.21
C ILE A 187 -9.76 -16.34 2.64
N ALA A 188 -9.45 -16.48 1.36
CA ALA A 188 -9.38 -17.79 0.71
C ALA A 188 -8.33 -18.70 1.38
N ALA A 189 -7.17 -18.17 1.73
CA ALA A 189 -6.15 -18.93 2.45
C ALA A 189 -6.64 -19.38 3.85
N MET A 190 -7.32 -18.52 4.60
CA MET A 190 -7.89 -18.89 5.89
C MET A 190 -8.93 -20.02 5.80
N LEU A 191 -9.78 -19.97 4.77
CA LEU A 191 -10.88 -20.93 4.65
C LEU A 191 -10.46 -22.23 3.96
N LEU A 192 -9.54 -22.18 3.00
CA LEU A 192 -9.18 -23.32 2.16
C LEU A 192 -7.84 -23.95 2.55
N LEU A 193 -6.85 -23.14 2.97
CA LEU A 193 -5.51 -23.63 3.25
C LEU A 193 -5.31 -23.93 4.75
N ALA A 194 -5.89 -23.15 5.66
CA ALA A 194 -5.71 -23.35 7.10
C ALA A 194 -6.10 -24.77 7.57
N PRO A 195 -7.22 -25.38 7.09
CA PRO A 195 -7.57 -26.74 7.51
C PRO A 195 -6.58 -27.82 7.04
N LEU A 196 -5.74 -27.52 6.05
CA LEU A 196 -4.79 -28.46 5.45
C LEU A 196 -3.38 -28.38 6.06
N LEU A 197 -3.12 -27.36 6.87
CA LEU A 197 -1.80 -27.12 7.47
C LEU A 197 -1.74 -27.69 8.88
N ALA A 198 -0.58 -28.21 9.26
CA ALA A 198 -0.30 -28.66 10.62
C ALA A 198 -0.44 -27.49 11.64
N GLU A 199 -0.01 -26.31 11.24
CA GLU A 199 -0.20 -25.07 11.98
C GLU A 199 -1.06 -24.11 11.14
N PRO A 200 -2.38 -24.05 11.40
CA PRO A 200 -3.35 -23.29 10.58
C PRO A 200 -3.01 -21.80 10.40
N ILE A 201 -2.32 -21.19 11.36
CA ILE A 201 -1.96 -19.76 11.32
C ILE A 201 -1.04 -19.41 10.14
N HIS A 202 -0.23 -20.35 9.66
CA HIS A 202 0.62 -20.16 8.48
C HIS A 202 -0.18 -19.83 7.22
N ALA A 203 -1.47 -20.20 7.16
CA ALA A 203 -2.34 -19.85 6.05
C ALA A 203 -2.44 -18.34 5.85
N LEU A 204 -2.40 -17.54 6.94
CA LEU A 204 -2.40 -16.07 6.83
C LEU A 204 -1.13 -15.57 6.12
N ALA A 205 0.03 -16.09 6.50
CA ALA A 205 1.31 -15.69 5.89
C ALA A 205 1.37 -16.09 4.41
N TRP A 206 0.98 -17.31 4.06
CA TRP A 206 0.89 -17.76 2.68
C TRP A 206 -0.17 -16.99 1.89
N GLY A 207 -1.31 -16.65 2.51
CA GLY A 207 -2.36 -15.83 1.90
C GLY A 207 -1.86 -14.43 1.52
N VAL A 208 -1.04 -13.80 2.38
CA VAL A 208 -0.40 -12.51 2.12
C VAL A 208 0.59 -12.62 0.97
N LEU A 209 1.44 -13.65 0.96
CA LEU A 209 2.42 -13.88 -0.10
C LEU A 209 1.73 -14.14 -1.45
N ALA A 210 0.72 -15.01 -1.46
CA ALA A 210 -0.10 -15.29 -2.64
C ALA A 210 -0.81 -14.03 -3.16
N ALA A 211 -1.31 -13.17 -2.27
CA ALA A 211 -1.91 -11.89 -2.63
C ALA A 211 -0.92 -11.01 -3.42
N GLY A 212 0.32 -10.89 -2.93
CA GLY A 212 1.35 -10.12 -3.63
C GLY A 212 1.63 -10.64 -5.04
N PHE A 213 1.72 -11.95 -5.18
CA PHE A 213 1.91 -12.59 -6.48
C PHE A 213 0.72 -12.35 -7.43
N LEU A 214 -0.51 -12.56 -6.95
CA LEU A 214 -1.73 -12.35 -7.74
C LEU A 214 -1.89 -10.90 -8.18
N GLN A 215 -1.58 -9.94 -7.31
CA GLN A 215 -1.60 -8.51 -7.63
C GLN A 215 -0.62 -8.17 -8.75
N LEU A 216 0.60 -8.69 -8.67
CA LEU A 216 1.62 -8.47 -9.70
C LEU A 216 1.21 -9.10 -11.02
N VAL A 217 0.72 -10.35 -11.01
CA VAL A 217 0.23 -11.05 -12.20
C VAL A 217 -0.94 -10.30 -12.84
N LEU A 218 -1.81 -9.68 -12.06
CA LEU A 218 -2.92 -8.86 -12.58
C LEU A 218 -2.44 -7.61 -13.32
N LEU A 219 -1.44 -6.90 -12.80
CA LEU A 219 -1.01 -5.62 -13.37
C LEU A 219 0.02 -5.77 -14.49
N TRP A 220 0.85 -6.82 -14.45
CA TRP A 220 1.96 -7.01 -15.38
C TRP A 220 1.57 -7.08 -16.87
N PRO A 221 0.50 -7.82 -17.24
CA PRO A 221 0.02 -7.83 -18.63
C PRO A 221 -0.51 -6.47 -19.10
N ALA A 222 -1.11 -5.70 -18.19
CA ALA A 222 -1.63 -4.37 -18.51
C ALA A 222 -0.50 -3.39 -18.85
N MET A 223 0.66 -3.49 -18.20
CA MET A 223 1.86 -2.74 -18.58
C MET A 223 2.39 -3.16 -19.96
N GLY A 224 2.32 -4.47 -20.25
CA GLY A 224 2.70 -5.01 -21.56
C GLY A 224 1.86 -4.43 -22.71
N ARG A 225 0.54 -4.26 -22.49
CA ARG A 225 -0.37 -3.64 -23.46
C ARG A 225 -0.09 -2.16 -23.73
N LEU A 226 0.59 -1.48 -22.80
CA LEU A 226 1.08 -0.11 -23.00
C LEU A 226 2.47 -0.05 -23.64
N GLY A 227 3.12 -1.20 -23.90
CA GLY A 227 4.51 -1.25 -24.35
C GLY A 227 5.53 -0.87 -23.26
N LEU A 228 5.08 -0.75 -21.99
CA LEU A 228 5.87 -0.23 -20.87
C LEU A 228 6.29 -1.33 -19.87
N ARG A 229 6.20 -2.60 -20.25
CA ARG A 229 6.69 -3.70 -19.42
C ARG A 229 8.19 -3.54 -19.18
N PRO A 230 8.65 -3.31 -17.93
CA PRO A 230 10.05 -3.01 -17.70
C PRO A 230 10.94 -4.23 -17.92
N ARG A 231 12.11 -3.98 -18.49
CA ARG A 231 13.25 -4.89 -18.48
C ARG A 231 14.11 -4.48 -17.29
N LEU A 232 14.29 -5.36 -16.31
CA LEU A 232 15.03 -5.05 -15.09
C LEU A 232 16.50 -4.78 -15.41
N ARG A 233 16.88 -3.50 -15.56
CA ARG A 233 18.26 -3.06 -15.81
C ARG A 233 18.83 -2.45 -14.55
N LEU A 234 19.90 -3.02 -14.04
CA LEU A 234 20.54 -2.55 -12.82
C LEU A 234 21.61 -1.50 -13.14
N ASN A 235 21.29 -0.23 -12.83
CA ASN A 235 22.24 0.86 -12.89
C ASN A 235 21.85 1.98 -11.90
N PHE A 236 22.43 1.94 -10.71
CA PHE A 236 22.19 2.97 -9.68
C PHE A 236 22.75 4.36 -10.05
N ARG A 237 23.61 4.46 -11.05
CA ARG A 237 24.17 5.73 -11.53
C ARG A 237 23.28 6.40 -12.58
N HIS A 238 22.24 5.70 -13.07
CA HIS A 238 21.30 6.28 -14.04
C HIS A 238 20.67 7.58 -13.48
N PRO A 239 20.62 8.70 -14.25
CA PRO A 239 20.12 9.98 -13.77
C PRO A 239 18.71 9.91 -13.19
N GLY A 240 17.81 9.16 -13.83
CA GLY A 240 16.44 8.95 -13.35
C GLY A 240 16.37 8.22 -12.02
N VAL A 241 17.20 7.18 -11.80
CA VAL A 241 17.27 6.44 -10.53
C VAL A 241 17.75 7.36 -9.42
N ARG A 242 18.81 8.13 -9.66
CA ARG A 242 19.35 9.09 -8.68
C ARG A 242 18.34 10.18 -8.35
N ARG A 243 17.61 10.69 -9.35
CA ARG A 243 16.57 11.71 -9.14
C ARG A 243 15.42 11.17 -8.29
N VAL A 244 14.91 9.99 -8.59
CA VAL A 244 13.89 9.33 -7.78
C VAL A 244 14.39 9.08 -6.35
N GLY A 245 15.61 8.54 -6.18
CA GLY A 245 16.21 8.33 -4.86
C GLY A 245 16.36 9.60 -4.04
N ALA A 246 16.81 10.71 -4.66
CA ALA A 246 16.94 12.01 -3.99
C ALA A 246 15.59 12.59 -3.56
N LEU A 247 14.53 12.41 -4.36
CA LEU A 247 13.17 12.82 -4.01
C LEU A 247 12.53 11.92 -2.94
N MET A 248 12.92 10.63 -2.90
CA MET A 248 12.43 9.71 -1.87
C MET A 248 12.99 10.01 -0.48
N LEU A 249 14.22 10.47 -0.36
CA LEU A 249 14.92 10.59 0.92
C LEU A 249 14.18 11.46 1.95
N PRO A 250 13.69 12.68 1.63
CA PRO A 250 12.91 13.48 2.58
C PRO A 250 11.59 12.84 2.98
N THR A 251 10.89 12.19 2.03
CA THR A 251 9.61 11.53 2.27
C THR A 251 9.76 10.24 3.07
N LEU A 252 10.87 9.52 2.90
CA LEU A 252 11.25 8.38 3.75
C LEU A 252 11.41 8.82 5.20
N PHE A 253 12.13 9.90 5.45
CA PHE A 253 12.32 10.43 6.80
C PHE A 253 10.99 10.82 7.45
N SER A 254 10.16 11.58 6.75
CA SER A 254 8.85 12.02 7.24
C SER A 254 7.92 10.85 7.56
N SER A 255 7.86 9.83 6.69
CA SER A 255 7.01 8.66 6.93
C SER A 255 7.55 7.73 8.01
N SER A 256 8.86 7.69 8.24
CA SER A 256 9.48 6.84 9.25
C SER A 256 9.09 7.23 10.67
N VAL A 257 8.89 8.51 10.96
CA VAL A 257 8.50 8.98 12.29
C VAL A 257 7.16 8.37 12.73
N ALA A 258 6.16 8.37 11.84
CA ALA A 258 4.86 7.77 12.14
C ALA A 258 4.97 6.24 12.35
N GLN A 259 5.85 5.57 11.59
CA GLN A 259 6.06 4.13 11.72
C GLN A 259 6.80 3.76 13.02
N LEU A 260 7.73 4.60 13.50
CA LEU A 260 8.42 4.39 14.77
C LEU A 260 7.43 4.34 15.94
N ASN A 261 6.43 5.21 15.98
CA ASN A 261 5.40 5.18 17.03
C ASN A 261 4.65 3.84 17.06
N LEU A 262 4.32 3.29 15.88
CA LEU A 262 3.66 1.98 15.78
C LEU A 262 4.58 0.82 16.20
N ILE A 263 5.88 0.91 15.91
CA ILE A 263 6.87 -0.07 16.35
C ILE A 263 6.98 -0.05 17.88
N VAL A 264 7.12 1.13 18.48
CA VAL A 264 7.19 1.30 19.93
C VAL A 264 5.92 0.74 20.61
N GLY A 265 4.73 1.02 20.06
CA GLY A 265 3.48 0.44 20.52
C GLY A 265 3.50 -1.11 20.47
N THR A 266 4.08 -1.69 19.42
CA THR A 266 4.24 -3.15 19.29
C THR A 266 5.20 -3.71 20.35
N MET A 267 6.32 -3.01 20.60
CA MET A 267 7.28 -3.42 21.63
C MET A 267 6.62 -3.47 23.01
N PHE A 268 5.92 -2.41 23.41
CA PHE A 268 5.22 -2.40 24.70
C PHE A 268 4.11 -3.45 24.77
N ALA A 269 3.31 -3.60 23.72
CA ALA A 269 2.25 -4.61 23.71
C ALA A 269 2.79 -6.04 23.75
N SER A 270 4.05 -6.29 23.32
CA SER A 270 4.69 -7.61 23.43
C SER A 270 5.07 -7.99 24.87
N LEU A 271 5.21 -7.02 25.75
CA LEU A 271 5.53 -7.22 27.16
C LEU A 271 4.27 -7.45 28.05
N LEU A 272 3.09 -7.37 27.45
CA LEU A 272 1.82 -7.58 28.12
C LEU A 272 1.36 -9.04 27.97
N VAL A 273 0.20 -9.35 28.58
CA VAL A 273 -0.41 -10.68 28.50
C VAL A 273 -0.73 -11.10 27.07
N ASP A 274 -0.79 -12.41 26.85
CA ASP A 274 -1.16 -13.00 25.56
C ASP A 274 -2.53 -12.48 25.09
N GLY A 275 -2.61 -12.16 23.80
CA GLY A 275 -3.77 -11.51 23.20
C GLY A 275 -3.66 -9.99 23.08
N SER A 276 -2.76 -9.33 23.80
CA SER A 276 -2.64 -7.87 23.78
C SER A 276 -2.33 -7.29 22.39
N GLN A 277 -1.48 -7.96 21.63
CA GLN A 277 -1.18 -7.59 20.24
C GLN A 277 -2.40 -7.76 19.32
N SER A 278 -3.15 -8.85 19.50
CA SER A 278 -4.36 -9.15 18.73
C SER A 278 -5.48 -8.16 19.06
N TRP A 279 -5.68 -7.84 20.35
CA TRP A 279 -6.68 -6.86 20.76
C TRP A 279 -6.37 -5.47 20.23
N LEU A 280 -5.11 -5.05 20.30
CA LEU A 280 -4.66 -3.79 19.70
C LEU A 280 -4.91 -3.78 18.20
N TYR A 281 -4.55 -4.88 17.51
CA TYR A 281 -4.75 -5.01 16.06
C TYR A 281 -6.24 -4.89 15.68
N TYR A 282 -7.13 -5.62 16.36
CA TYR A 282 -8.57 -5.57 16.06
C TYR A 282 -9.20 -4.24 16.46
N SER A 283 -8.77 -3.63 17.58
CA SER A 283 -9.22 -2.30 17.99
C SER A 283 -8.87 -1.24 16.97
N ASP A 284 -7.62 -1.21 16.50
CA ASP A 284 -7.15 -0.29 15.46
C ASP A 284 -8.01 -0.45 14.18
N ARG A 285 -8.33 -1.69 13.79
CA ARG A 285 -9.17 -1.98 12.62
C ARG A 285 -10.60 -1.48 12.76
N LEU A 286 -11.20 -1.65 13.93
CA LEU A 286 -12.55 -1.14 14.22
C LEU A 286 -12.61 0.38 14.16
N VAL A 287 -11.57 1.08 14.60
CA VAL A 287 -11.47 2.55 14.54
C VAL A 287 -11.16 3.02 13.11
N GLU A 288 -10.22 2.36 12.42
CA GLU A 288 -9.85 2.73 11.04
C GLU A 288 -10.99 2.56 10.04
N PHE A 289 -11.92 1.63 10.26
CA PHE A 289 -12.99 1.35 9.32
C PHE A 289 -13.96 2.53 9.17
N PRO A 290 -14.60 3.07 10.25
CA PRO A 290 -15.46 4.26 10.14
C PRO A 290 -14.66 5.49 9.69
N LEU A 291 -13.49 5.72 10.31
CA LEU A 291 -12.64 6.87 9.99
C LEU A 291 -12.28 6.93 8.50
N GLY A 292 -11.96 5.77 7.95
CA GLY A 292 -11.65 5.68 6.53
C GLY A 292 -12.85 5.88 5.61
N MET A 293 -14.05 5.45 6.01
CA MET A 293 -15.29 5.70 5.24
C MET A 293 -15.64 7.19 5.24
N PHE A 294 -15.67 7.81 6.40
CA PHE A 294 -15.98 9.25 6.52
C PHE A 294 -14.88 10.12 5.94
N GLY A 295 -13.61 9.79 6.16
CA GLY A 295 -12.48 10.55 5.64
C GLY A 295 -12.44 10.61 4.11
N VAL A 296 -12.77 9.51 3.42
CA VAL A 296 -12.87 9.50 1.95
C VAL A 296 -14.07 10.33 1.49
N ALA A 297 -15.23 10.19 2.14
CA ALA A 297 -16.45 10.95 1.78
C ALA A 297 -16.22 12.47 1.96
N LEU A 298 -15.68 12.87 3.11
CA LEU A 298 -15.37 14.27 3.40
C LEU A 298 -14.29 14.81 2.45
N GLY A 299 -13.20 14.09 2.23
CA GLY A 299 -12.12 14.51 1.33
C GLY A 299 -12.59 14.69 -0.12
N THR A 300 -13.46 13.83 -0.61
CA THR A 300 -13.96 13.93 -1.99
C THR A 300 -14.97 15.06 -2.22
N VAL A 301 -15.71 15.47 -1.19
CA VAL A 301 -16.76 16.50 -1.28
C VAL A 301 -16.24 17.86 -0.82
N ILE A 302 -15.62 17.91 0.36
CA ILE A 302 -15.26 19.17 1.02
C ILE A 302 -14.02 19.81 0.41
N LEU A 303 -12.95 19.05 0.14
CA LEU A 303 -11.70 19.61 -0.37
C LEU A 303 -11.85 20.33 -1.71
N PRO A 304 -12.56 19.78 -2.73
CA PRO A 304 -12.80 20.51 -3.97
C PRO A 304 -13.69 21.75 -3.79
N HIS A 305 -14.63 21.69 -2.82
CA HIS A 305 -15.50 22.83 -2.52
C HIS A 305 -14.73 23.97 -1.84
N LEU A 306 -13.91 23.66 -0.86
CA LEU A 306 -13.01 24.62 -0.19
C LEU A 306 -11.99 25.21 -1.16
N ALA A 307 -11.38 24.39 -2.02
CA ALA A 307 -10.43 24.85 -3.03
C ALA A 307 -11.04 25.85 -4.01
N ARG A 308 -12.27 25.63 -4.47
CA ARG A 308 -12.98 26.58 -5.34
C ARG A 308 -13.25 27.91 -4.63
N ARG A 309 -13.80 27.87 -3.39
CA ARG A 309 -14.09 29.09 -2.62
C ARG A 309 -12.82 29.87 -2.27
N HIS A 310 -11.72 29.18 -2.03
CA HIS A 310 -10.42 29.81 -1.84
C HIS A 310 -9.93 30.52 -3.12
N ALA A 311 -10.10 29.88 -4.28
CA ALA A 311 -9.73 30.45 -5.57
C ALA A 311 -10.62 31.66 -5.93
N ASP A 312 -11.89 31.66 -5.53
CA ASP A 312 -12.85 32.74 -5.73
C ASP A 312 -12.73 33.86 -4.67
N THR A 313 -11.76 33.77 -3.74
CA THR A 313 -11.56 34.72 -2.61
C THR A 313 -12.80 34.92 -1.72
N ASP A 314 -13.73 33.96 -1.74
CA ASP A 314 -14.93 33.94 -0.88
C ASP A 314 -14.58 33.44 0.52
N THR A 315 -14.07 34.31 1.37
CA THR A 315 -13.65 34.01 2.75
C THR A 315 -14.81 33.58 3.64
N ALA A 316 -16.00 34.18 3.48
CA ALA A 316 -17.17 33.85 4.28
C ALA A 316 -17.73 32.47 3.91
N GLY A 317 -17.82 32.18 2.63
CA GLY A 317 -18.24 30.88 2.14
C GLY A 317 -17.22 29.77 2.44
N TYR A 318 -15.92 30.09 2.44
CA TYR A 318 -14.86 29.16 2.87
C TYR A 318 -15.03 28.80 4.36
N ALA A 319 -15.20 29.80 5.24
CA ALA A 319 -15.38 29.59 6.66
C ALA A 319 -16.63 28.76 6.98
N SER A 320 -17.75 29.05 6.30
CA SER A 320 -19.01 28.30 6.44
C SER A 320 -18.87 26.84 5.98
N ALA A 321 -18.19 26.61 4.86
CA ALA A 321 -17.95 25.25 4.35
C ALA A 321 -17.00 24.45 5.26
N LEU A 322 -16.00 25.12 5.86
CA LEU A 322 -15.10 24.51 6.82
C LEU A 322 -15.82 24.15 8.11
N ASP A 323 -16.64 25.06 8.64
CA ASP A 323 -17.45 24.81 9.86
C ASP A 323 -18.41 23.64 9.67
N TRP A 324 -19.08 23.59 8.52
CA TRP A 324 -19.94 22.45 8.17
C TRP A 324 -19.18 21.12 8.08
N GLY A 325 -17.94 21.13 7.58
CA GLY A 325 -17.12 19.94 7.44
C GLY A 325 -16.51 19.44 8.75
N LEU A 326 -16.40 20.32 9.75
CA LEU A 326 -15.86 20.00 11.08
C LEU A 326 -16.95 19.55 12.08
N ARG A 327 -18.22 19.79 11.80
CA ARG A 327 -19.39 19.33 12.56
C ARG A 327 -19.89 17.99 12.06
#